data_90dadbc7402c1e60f5cdfb4c32ff5cf8
#
_entry.id   90dadbc7402c1e60f5cdfb4c32ff5cf8
#
_cell.length_a   1.000
_cell.length_b   1.000
_cell.length_c   1.000
_cell.angle_alpha   90.00
_cell.angle_beta   90.00
_cell.angle_gamma   90.00
#
_symmetry.space_group_name_H-M   'P 1'
#
loop_
_entity.id
_entity.type
_entity.pdbx_description
1 polymer ?
#
loop_
_entity_poly.entity_id
_entity_poly.type
_entity_poly.pdbx_seq_one_letter_code
_entity_poly.pdbx_strand_id
1 'polypeptide(L)'
;MDAGFQIFALANNHILDGDKRGMQRTLRKMSAYPTMGAYRDTASRREQYPLILHIDDMKIALFNATYGTNGLVPVWPNCVNYIETEQLEIDLANSLKDTTIDMRIMYIHWGTEYQLQHNAYQQGVGQWLADLGIDLIIGGHPHVVQDYGVLTAADGRRVPVVYALGNLISNQRWEDSNGGIMATVDIN
;
A
#
# COMPACT_ATOMS: atom_id res chain seq x y z
N MET A 1 8.22 -12.04 -16.34
CA MET A 1 8.27 -10.58 -16.66
C MET A 1 9.72 -10.14 -16.50
N ASP A 2 10.32 -9.68 -17.57
CA ASP A 2 11.76 -9.38 -17.58
C ASP A 2 12.09 -7.99 -17.01
N ALA A 3 11.08 -7.29 -16.48
CA ALA A 3 11.23 -5.92 -15.95
C ALA A 3 11.67 -5.85 -14.48
N GLY A 4 11.88 -6.99 -13.81
CA GLY A 4 12.42 -7.06 -12.45
C GLY A 4 11.41 -6.83 -11.31
N PHE A 5 10.11 -6.66 -11.61
CA PHE A 5 9.09 -6.53 -10.55
C PHE A 5 8.74 -7.89 -9.97
N GLN A 6 8.77 -8.01 -8.65
CA GLN A 6 8.47 -9.25 -7.93
C GLN A 6 7.13 -9.22 -7.19
N ILE A 7 6.66 -8.04 -6.75
CA ILE A 7 5.46 -7.88 -5.93
C ILE A 7 4.59 -6.76 -6.51
N PHE A 8 3.27 -6.94 -6.45
CA PHE A 8 2.33 -5.94 -6.96
C PHE A 8 1.30 -5.54 -5.91
N ALA A 9 1.20 -4.23 -5.65
CA ALA A 9 0.17 -3.63 -4.83
C ALA A 9 -1.05 -3.30 -5.69
N LEU A 10 -2.20 -3.88 -5.38
CA LEU A 10 -3.42 -3.80 -6.20
C LEU A 10 -4.51 -2.92 -5.58
N ALA A 11 -4.45 -2.58 -4.28
CA ALA A 11 -5.38 -1.62 -3.70
C ALA A 11 -5.06 -0.22 -4.21
N ASN A 12 -5.85 0.25 -5.16
CA ASN A 12 -5.81 1.58 -5.74
C ASN A 12 -7.23 1.99 -6.18
N ASN A 13 -7.42 3.27 -6.53
CA ASN A 13 -8.73 3.80 -6.88
C ASN A 13 -9.31 3.23 -8.17
N HIS A 14 -8.51 2.57 -9.03
CA HIS A 14 -8.92 2.00 -10.31
C HIS A 14 -9.13 0.48 -10.29
N ILE A 15 -8.90 -0.19 -9.17
CA ILE A 15 -9.02 -1.65 -9.09
C ILE A 15 -10.41 -2.18 -9.47
N LEU A 16 -11.44 -1.36 -9.34
CA LEU A 16 -12.82 -1.70 -9.68
C LEU A 16 -13.33 -1.09 -10.98
N ASP A 17 -12.54 -0.37 -11.79
CA ASP A 17 -12.98 0.28 -13.03
C ASP A 17 -13.63 -0.68 -14.03
N GLY A 18 -13.21 -1.93 -14.06
CA GLY A 18 -13.80 -2.99 -14.88
C GLY A 18 -14.81 -3.85 -14.13
N ASP A 19 -15.42 -3.34 -13.07
CA ASP A 19 -16.33 -4.05 -12.17
C ASP A 19 -15.68 -5.32 -11.56
N LYS A 20 -16.55 -6.19 -11.00
CA LYS A 20 -16.16 -7.51 -10.51
C LYS A 20 -15.39 -8.33 -11.54
N ARG A 21 -15.83 -8.30 -12.81
CA ARG A 21 -15.20 -9.08 -13.89
C ARG A 21 -13.80 -8.59 -14.20
N GLY A 22 -13.60 -7.27 -14.22
CA GLY A 22 -12.31 -6.62 -14.43
C GLY A 22 -11.34 -6.99 -13.32
N MET A 23 -11.73 -6.81 -12.06
CA MET A 23 -10.90 -7.16 -10.91
C MET A 23 -10.54 -8.66 -10.90
N GLN A 24 -11.50 -9.55 -11.09
CA GLN A 24 -11.25 -10.99 -11.18
C GLN A 24 -10.31 -11.35 -12.32
N ARG A 25 -10.43 -10.65 -13.48
CA ARG A 25 -9.51 -10.85 -14.61
C ARG A 25 -8.09 -10.42 -14.24
N THR A 26 -7.93 -9.28 -13.58
CA THR A 26 -6.64 -8.79 -13.08
C THR A 26 -6.03 -9.82 -12.14
N LEU A 27 -6.74 -10.26 -11.11
CA LEU A 27 -6.26 -11.26 -10.16
C LEU A 27 -5.84 -12.57 -10.83
N ARG A 28 -6.62 -13.06 -11.82
CA ARG A 28 -6.22 -14.26 -12.60
C ARG A 28 -4.95 -14.04 -13.41
N LYS A 29 -4.79 -12.86 -14.05
CA LYS A 29 -3.59 -12.55 -14.83
C LYS A 29 -2.35 -12.37 -13.96
N MET A 30 -2.54 -11.90 -12.75
CA MET A 30 -1.48 -11.69 -11.77
C MET A 30 -1.19 -12.93 -10.91
N SER A 31 -1.89 -14.06 -11.10
CA SER A 31 -1.79 -15.25 -10.22
C SER A 31 -0.40 -15.90 -10.15
N ALA A 32 0.49 -15.60 -11.10
CA ALA A 32 1.88 -16.06 -11.08
C ALA A 32 2.81 -15.18 -10.22
N TYR A 33 2.30 -14.09 -9.66
CA TYR A 33 3.07 -13.11 -8.89
C TYR A 33 2.46 -12.90 -7.52
N PRO A 34 3.25 -12.65 -6.49
CA PRO A 34 2.76 -12.15 -5.21
C PRO A 34 2.01 -10.83 -5.41
N THR A 35 0.78 -10.76 -4.92
CA THR A 35 -0.06 -9.56 -4.98
C THR A 35 -0.65 -9.27 -3.60
N MET A 36 -0.91 -8.00 -3.32
CA MET A 36 -1.55 -7.56 -2.08
C MET A 36 -2.58 -6.47 -2.33
N GLY A 37 -3.53 -6.31 -1.42
CA GLY A 37 -4.50 -5.21 -1.41
C GLY A 37 -5.83 -5.48 -2.09
N ALA A 38 -5.91 -6.46 -3.02
CA ALA A 38 -7.16 -6.91 -3.62
C ALA A 38 -7.22 -8.44 -3.70
N TYR A 39 -8.38 -9.01 -3.47
CA TYR A 39 -8.56 -10.46 -3.27
C TYR A 39 -9.81 -10.98 -3.97
N ARG A 40 -9.78 -12.24 -4.38
CA ARG A 40 -10.89 -12.91 -5.06
C ARG A 40 -12.12 -13.05 -4.17
N ASP A 41 -11.91 -13.33 -2.90
CA ASP A 41 -12.92 -13.55 -1.87
C ASP A 41 -12.30 -13.39 -0.47
N THR A 42 -13.14 -13.40 0.56
CA THR A 42 -12.71 -13.27 1.96
C THR A 42 -11.76 -14.37 2.42
N ALA A 43 -11.93 -15.59 1.90
CA ALA A 43 -11.06 -16.72 2.24
C ALA A 43 -9.64 -16.49 1.71
N SER A 44 -9.51 -16.12 0.42
CA SER A 44 -8.21 -15.82 -0.19
C SER A 44 -7.53 -14.62 0.48
N ARG A 45 -8.30 -13.60 0.92
CA ARG A 45 -7.75 -12.51 1.71
C ARG A 45 -7.14 -12.99 3.02
N ARG A 46 -7.86 -13.81 3.76
CA ARG A 46 -7.40 -14.34 5.06
C ARG A 46 -6.11 -15.16 4.95
N GLU A 47 -5.95 -15.88 3.83
CA GLU A 47 -4.77 -16.68 3.56
C GLU A 47 -3.56 -15.86 3.09
N GLN A 48 -3.79 -14.74 2.41
CA GLN A 48 -2.76 -14.01 1.68
C GLN A 48 -2.40 -12.64 2.29
N TYR A 49 -3.08 -12.20 3.34
CA TYR A 49 -2.86 -10.88 3.91
C TYR A 49 -2.61 -10.92 5.42
N PRO A 50 -1.56 -10.22 5.90
CA PRO A 50 -0.56 -9.50 5.14
C PRO A 50 0.30 -10.40 4.26
N LEU A 51 0.89 -9.86 3.19
CA LEU A 51 1.86 -10.59 2.39
C LEU A 51 3.16 -10.73 3.17
N ILE A 52 3.56 -11.95 3.45
CA ILE A 52 4.79 -12.22 4.19
C ILE A 52 5.93 -12.49 3.22
N LEU A 53 7.06 -11.80 3.44
CA LEU A 53 8.32 -12.05 2.77
C LEU A 53 9.34 -12.58 3.77
N HIS A 54 10.17 -13.48 3.30
CA HIS A 54 11.38 -13.90 3.97
C HIS A 54 12.57 -13.44 3.14
N ILE A 55 13.38 -12.53 3.69
CA ILE A 55 14.58 -11.98 3.07
C ILE A 55 15.71 -12.21 4.05
N ASP A 56 16.65 -13.07 3.67
CA ASP A 56 17.68 -13.58 4.58
C ASP A 56 17.05 -14.12 5.86
N ASP A 57 17.43 -13.64 7.02
CA ASP A 57 16.90 -14.05 8.31
C ASP A 57 15.70 -13.22 8.76
N MET A 58 15.23 -12.26 7.95
CA MET A 58 14.13 -11.35 8.29
C MET A 58 12.78 -11.81 7.75
N LYS A 59 11.74 -11.67 8.56
CA LYS A 59 10.34 -11.85 8.21
C LYS A 59 9.66 -10.49 8.13
N ILE A 60 9.28 -10.09 6.92
CA ILE A 60 8.69 -8.80 6.63
C ILE A 60 7.21 -8.96 6.28
N ALA A 61 6.33 -8.21 6.93
CA ALA A 61 4.93 -8.14 6.59
C ALA A 61 4.63 -6.91 5.72
N LEU A 62 4.08 -7.14 4.52
CA LEU A 62 3.69 -6.09 3.60
C LEU A 62 2.19 -5.87 3.63
N PHE A 63 1.80 -4.62 3.78
CA PHE A 63 0.43 -4.13 3.79
C PHE A 63 0.17 -3.23 2.59
N ASN A 64 -1.06 -3.24 2.08
CA ASN A 64 -1.49 -2.31 1.03
C ASN A 64 -2.95 -1.95 1.23
N ALA A 65 -3.26 -0.65 1.16
CA ALA A 65 -4.61 -0.10 1.27
C ALA A 65 -4.79 1.13 0.36
N THR A 66 -6.04 1.45 0.03
CA THR A 66 -6.41 2.63 -0.76
C THR A 66 -7.45 3.49 -0.06
N TYR A 67 -7.45 4.79 -0.35
CA TYR A 67 -8.46 5.74 0.16
C TYR A 67 -9.85 5.48 -0.43
N GLY A 68 -9.95 4.81 -1.56
CA GLY A 68 -11.22 4.60 -2.24
C GLY A 68 -11.09 3.90 -3.58
N THR A 69 -12.22 3.72 -4.24
CA THR A 69 -12.38 3.09 -5.56
C THR A 69 -13.27 3.92 -6.49
N ASN A 70 -13.04 5.24 -6.54
CA ASN A 70 -13.77 6.20 -7.39
C ASN A 70 -15.30 6.10 -7.24
N GLY A 71 -15.79 5.87 -6.00
CA GLY A 71 -17.21 5.71 -5.71
C GLY A 71 -17.81 4.35 -6.10
N LEU A 72 -17.01 3.44 -6.66
CA LEU A 72 -17.46 2.08 -6.95
C LEU A 72 -17.43 1.24 -5.67
N VAL A 73 -18.53 0.52 -5.41
CA VAL A 73 -18.67 -0.29 -4.18
C VAL A 73 -18.15 -1.71 -4.43
N PRO A 74 -17.31 -2.24 -3.55
CA PRO A 74 -16.86 -3.63 -3.63
C PRO A 74 -18.02 -4.61 -3.60
N VAL A 75 -17.96 -5.64 -4.43
CA VAL A 75 -19.03 -6.63 -4.61
C VAL A 75 -19.15 -7.59 -3.43
N TRP A 76 -18.10 -7.72 -2.62
CA TRP A 76 -18.10 -8.49 -1.37
C TRP A 76 -17.19 -7.82 -0.33
N PRO A 77 -17.48 -8.07 0.95
CA PRO A 77 -16.71 -7.47 2.04
C PRO A 77 -15.21 -7.78 1.93
N ASN A 78 -14.39 -6.76 2.17
CA ASN A 78 -12.92 -6.90 2.28
C ASN A 78 -12.22 -7.47 1.04
N CYS A 79 -12.81 -7.37 -0.15
CA CYS A 79 -12.14 -7.77 -1.38
C CYS A 79 -11.07 -6.74 -1.84
N VAL A 80 -11.16 -5.52 -1.37
CA VAL A 80 -10.14 -4.46 -1.49
C VAL A 80 -9.87 -3.92 -0.09
N ASN A 81 -8.61 -3.66 0.23
CA ASN A 81 -8.26 -3.06 1.51
C ASN A 81 -8.41 -1.54 1.43
N TYR A 82 -9.19 -0.96 2.34
CA TYR A 82 -9.36 0.47 2.50
C TYR A 82 -8.63 1.00 3.73
N ILE A 83 -8.22 2.28 3.65
CA ILE A 83 -7.66 3.04 4.76
C ILE A 83 -8.76 3.32 5.80
N GLU A 84 -8.37 3.51 7.06
CA GLU A 84 -9.26 3.91 8.17
C GLU A 84 -10.47 2.99 8.34
N THR A 85 -10.26 1.68 8.20
CA THR A 85 -11.29 0.68 8.46
C THR A 85 -10.95 -0.14 9.69
N GLU A 86 -11.99 -0.53 10.45
CA GLU A 86 -11.84 -1.46 11.56
C GLU A 86 -11.09 -2.73 11.15
N GLN A 87 -11.30 -3.19 9.92
CA GLN A 87 -10.60 -4.38 9.42
C GLN A 87 -9.09 -4.16 9.28
N LEU A 88 -8.64 -3.00 8.83
CA LEU A 88 -7.22 -2.69 8.74
C LEU A 88 -6.58 -2.60 10.13
N GLU A 89 -7.27 -2.00 11.11
CA GLU A 89 -6.82 -1.97 12.49
C GLU A 89 -6.67 -3.38 13.08
N ILE A 90 -7.65 -4.27 12.85
CA ILE A 90 -7.60 -5.66 13.26
C ILE A 90 -6.40 -6.39 12.63
N ASP A 91 -6.16 -6.18 11.34
CA ASP A 91 -5.06 -6.81 10.62
C ASP A 91 -3.70 -6.37 11.19
N LEU A 92 -3.53 -5.06 11.42
CA LEU A 92 -2.32 -4.51 12.02
C LEU A 92 -2.13 -5.03 13.45
N ALA A 93 -3.16 -4.99 14.29
CA ALA A 93 -3.12 -5.51 15.64
C ALA A 93 -2.80 -7.01 15.69
N ASN A 94 -3.29 -7.80 14.73
CA ASN A 94 -2.96 -9.22 14.64
C ASN A 94 -1.51 -9.44 14.22
N SER A 95 -0.98 -8.60 13.33
CA SER A 95 0.43 -8.68 12.93
C SER A 95 1.39 -8.36 14.08
N LEU A 96 0.99 -7.49 15.02
CA LEU A 96 1.78 -7.18 16.22
C LEU A 96 1.84 -8.35 17.21
N LYS A 97 0.85 -9.25 17.20
CA LYS A 97 0.85 -10.47 18.02
C LYS A 97 1.84 -11.51 17.51
N ASP A 98 2.17 -11.47 16.22
CA ASP A 98 3.21 -12.32 15.66
C ASP A 98 4.59 -11.68 15.90
N THR A 99 5.21 -12.09 16.99
CA THR A 99 6.53 -11.58 17.42
C THR A 99 7.68 -12.06 16.53
N THR A 100 7.41 -12.88 15.54
CA THR A 100 8.40 -13.32 14.54
C THR A 100 8.47 -12.37 13.33
N ILE A 101 7.56 -11.39 13.23
CA ILE A 101 7.63 -10.36 12.19
C ILE A 101 8.59 -9.26 12.63
N ASP A 102 9.68 -9.11 11.89
CA ASP A 102 10.74 -8.15 12.17
C ASP A 102 10.39 -6.74 11.69
N MET A 103 9.67 -6.62 10.56
CA MET A 103 9.33 -5.32 9.97
C MET A 103 7.94 -5.35 9.31
N ARG A 104 7.21 -4.23 9.42
CA ARG A 104 5.89 -4.00 8.82
C ARG A 104 5.95 -2.81 7.89
N ILE A 105 5.70 -3.04 6.60
CA ILE A 105 5.76 -2.02 5.56
C ILE A 105 4.37 -1.79 4.98
N MET A 106 3.92 -0.54 4.94
CA MET A 106 2.69 -0.14 4.28
C MET A 106 2.97 0.52 2.93
N TYR A 107 2.49 -0.07 1.83
CA TYR A 107 2.31 0.65 0.58
C TYR A 107 0.88 1.20 0.53
N ILE A 108 0.73 2.51 0.47
CA ILE A 108 -0.56 3.18 0.63
C ILE A 108 -0.92 4.07 -0.57
N HIS A 109 -2.16 3.96 -1.04
CA HIS A 109 -2.68 4.73 -2.17
C HIS A 109 -3.60 5.83 -1.65
N TRP A 110 -3.10 7.07 -1.60
CA TRP A 110 -3.70 8.16 -0.86
C TRP A 110 -3.38 9.54 -1.42
N GLY A 111 -3.96 10.58 -0.81
CA GLY A 111 -3.64 11.97 -1.09
C GLY A 111 -4.49 12.58 -2.19
N THR A 112 -4.00 13.66 -2.77
CA THR A 112 -4.68 14.42 -3.82
C THR A 112 -3.81 14.44 -5.07
N GLU A 113 -4.41 14.14 -6.22
CA GLU A 113 -3.70 14.13 -7.50
C GLU A 113 -3.05 15.49 -7.79
N TYR A 114 -1.83 15.45 -8.33
CA TYR A 114 -1.04 16.59 -8.83
C TYR A 114 -0.64 17.61 -7.76
N GLN A 115 -0.76 17.29 -6.48
CA GLN A 115 -0.24 18.13 -5.40
C GLN A 115 1.20 17.71 -5.06
N LEU A 116 2.16 18.64 -5.17
CA LEU A 116 3.58 18.38 -4.94
C LEU A 116 3.94 18.16 -3.47
N GLN A 117 3.08 18.57 -2.55
CA GLN A 117 3.28 18.39 -1.12
C GLN A 117 2.17 17.52 -0.55
N HIS A 118 2.50 16.72 0.45
CA HIS A 118 1.50 15.95 1.18
C HIS A 118 0.50 16.88 1.88
N ASN A 119 -0.71 16.42 2.06
CA ASN A 119 -1.76 17.16 2.75
C ASN A 119 -1.96 16.67 4.20
N ALA A 120 -2.80 17.39 4.95
CA ALA A 120 -3.08 17.06 6.35
C ALA A 120 -3.70 15.66 6.54
N TYR A 121 -4.46 15.17 5.56
CA TYR A 121 -5.01 13.81 5.58
C TYR A 121 -3.88 12.76 5.52
N GLN A 122 -2.96 12.90 4.58
CA GLN A 122 -1.80 12.00 4.47
C GLN A 122 -0.95 12.04 5.74
N GLN A 123 -0.74 13.22 6.32
CA GLN A 123 0.00 13.36 7.57
C GLN A 123 -0.71 12.64 8.73
N GLY A 124 -2.03 12.84 8.88
CA GLY A 124 -2.82 12.20 9.94
C GLY A 124 -2.86 10.69 9.81
N VAL A 125 -3.12 10.17 8.60
CA VAL A 125 -3.13 8.73 8.32
C VAL A 125 -1.73 8.13 8.51
N GLY A 126 -0.68 8.82 8.07
CA GLY A 126 0.70 8.36 8.29
C GLY A 126 1.03 8.23 9.77
N GLN A 127 0.66 9.22 10.58
CA GLN A 127 0.86 9.18 12.03
C GLN A 127 0.06 8.02 12.67
N TRP A 128 -1.21 7.88 12.30
CA TRP A 128 -2.06 6.77 12.78
C TRP A 128 -1.47 5.39 12.45
N LEU A 129 -0.96 5.17 11.23
CA LEU A 129 -0.30 3.93 10.85
C LEU A 129 0.99 3.68 11.64
N ALA A 130 1.80 4.72 11.85
CA ALA A 130 3.00 4.63 12.67
C ALA A 130 2.67 4.20 14.12
N ASP A 131 1.63 4.80 14.71
CA ASP A 131 1.14 4.47 16.05
C ASP A 131 0.58 3.04 16.13
N LEU A 132 0.02 2.52 15.04
CA LEU A 132 -0.46 1.13 14.90
C LEU A 132 0.65 0.11 14.55
N GLY A 133 1.92 0.49 14.57
CA GLY A 133 3.02 -0.45 14.46
C GLY A 133 3.60 -0.65 13.06
N ILE A 134 3.27 0.21 12.11
CA ILE A 134 3.96 0.25 10.81
C ILE A 134 5.35 0.86 11.01
N ASP A 135 6.36 0.29 10.34
CA ASP A 135 7.77 0.67 10.46
C ASP A 135 8.27 1.49 9.26
N LEU A 136 7.57 1.39 8.11
CA LEU A 136 7.88 2.15 6.89
C LEU A 136 6.59 2.38 6.09
N ILE A 137 6.39 3.62 5.61
CA ILE A 137 5.26 3.99 4.78
C ILE A 137 5.74 4.46 3.42
N ILE A 138 5.20 3.88 2.34
CA ILE A 138 5.48 4.26 0.96
C ILE A 138 4.15 4.59 0.27
N GLY A 139 4.01 5.81 -0.17
CA GLY A 139 2.78 6.33 -0.78
C GLY A 139 2.79 6.35 -2.30
N GLY A 140 1.59 6.30 -2.86
CA GLY A 140 1.29 6.48 -4.27
C GLY A 140 -0.06 7.17 -4.45
N HIS A 141 -0.51 7.40 -5.66
CA HIS A 141 -1.72 8.07 -6.12
C HIS A 141 -1.51 9.51 -6.63
N PRO A 142 -0.78 10.42 -5.99
CA PRO A 142 -0.72 11.82 -6.44
C PRO A 142 -0.19 12.02 -7.86
N HIS A 143 0.38 11.02 -8.49
CA HIS A 143 0.99 11.06 -9.84
C HIS A 143 2.18 12.01 -9.97
N VAL A 144 2.59 12.64 -8.90
CA VAL A 144 3.79 13.47 -8.77
C VAL A 144 4.62 12.97 -7.60
N VAL A 145 5.91 13.26 -7.61
CA VAL A 145 6.76 12.99 -6.45
C VAL A 145 6.40 13.98 -5.35
N GLN A 146 6.07 13.47 -4.18
CA GLN A 146 5.89 14.28 -2.98
C GLN A 146 7.10 14.16 -2.07
N ASP A 147 7.14 15.00 -1.06
CA ASP A 147 8.17 15.02 -0.05
C ASP A 147 8.21 13.70 0.77
N TYR A 148 9.24 13.59 1.59
CA TYR A 148 9.44 12.49 2.51
C TYR A 148 9.79 13.02 3.90
N GLY A 149 9.63 12.18 4.91
CA GLY A 149 9.92 12.57 6.29
C GLY A 149 10.10 11.38 7.20
N VAL A 150 10.16 11.68 8.49
CA VAL A 150 10.20 10.67 9.56
C VAL A 150 9.17 11.05 10.61
N LEU A 151 8.19 10.19 10.80
CA LEU A 151 7.20 10.31 11.87
C LEU A 151 7.78 9.73 13.17
N THR A 152 7.27 10.21 14.30
CA THR A 152 7.57 9.63 15.61
C THR A 152 6.30 8.97 16.12
N ALA A 153 6.30 7.65 16.20
CA ALA A 153 5.17 6.88 16.71
C ALA A 153 4.98 7.10 18.22
N ALA A 154 3.80 6.79 18.74
CA ALA A 154 3.46 6.94 20.16
C ALA A 154 4.40 6.16 21.10
N ASP A 155 4.99 5.07 20.64
CA ASP A 155 5.99 4.28 21.37
C ASP A 155 7.44 4.78 21.22
N GLY A 156 7.63 5.89 20.49
CA GLY A 156 8.93 6.53 20.26
C GLY A 156 9.71 6.01 19.04
N ARG A 157 9.19 5.00 18.31
CA ARG A 157 9.83 4.53 17.07
C ARG A 157 9.85 5.65 16.02
N ARG A 158 10.91 5.65 15.22
CA ARG A 158 11.05 6.55 14.08
C ARG A 158 10.61 5.83 12.82
N VAL A 159 9.57 6.32 12.18
CA VAL A 159 8.92 5.70 11.03
C VAL A 159 9.16 6.55 9.77
N PRO A 160 10.04 6.14 8.86
CA PRO A 160 10.20 6.81 7.58
C PRO A 160 8.91 6.79 6.76
N VAL A 161 8.63 7.89 6.08
CA VAL A 161 7.50 8.02 5.16
C VAL A 161 7.95 8.69 3.87
N VAL A 162 7.62 8.08 2.73
CA VAL A 162 7.67 8.69 1.40
C VAL A 162 6.22 8.91 0.98
N TYR A 163 5.78 10.16 0.89
CA TYR A 163 4.35 10.45 0.68
C TYR A 163 3.84 10.08 -0.72
N ALA A 164 4.65 10.24 -1.77
CA ALA A 164 4.36 9.67 -3.08
C ALA A 164 5.63 9.51 -3.92
N LEU A 165 5.72 8.37 -4.64
CA LEU A 165 6.83 8.07 -5.53
C LEU A 165 6.69 8.69 -6.93
N GLY A 166 5.52 9.27 -7.27
CA GLY A 166 5.23 9.72 -8.62
C GLY A 166 4.93 8.57 -9.58
N ASN A 167 5.07 8.82 -10.87
CA ASN A 167 4.79 7.86 -11.93
C ASN A 167 6.06 7.16 -12.43
N LEU A 168 6.13 5.84 -12.30
CA LEU A 168 7.21 5.05 -12.90
C LEU A 168 7.01 4.90 -14.41
N ILE A 169 5.78 4.53 -14.82
CA ILE A 169 5.36 4.41 -16.23
C ILE A 169 3.98 5.03 -16.34
N SER A 170 3.85 6.09 -17.12
CA SER A 170 2.59 6.79 -17.31
C SER A 170 2.50 7.44 -18.69
N ASN A 171 1.29 7.60 -19.18
CA ASN A 171 0.99 8.42 -20.37
C ASN A 171 0.54 9.85 -19.98
N GLN A 172 0.60 10.20 -18.73
CA GLN A 172 0.28 11.56 -18.27
C GLN A 172 1.35 12.53 -18.74
N ARG A 173 0.93 13.74 -19.10
CA ARG A 173 1.81 14.78 -19.67
C ARG A 173 1.71 16.11 -18.93
N TRP A 174 1.08 16.10 -17.75
CA TRP A 174 1.02 17.27 -16.89
C TRP A 174 2.41 17.55 -16.33
N GLU A 175 2.67 18.79 -16.03
CA GLU A 175 3.87 19.22 -15.33
C GLU A 175 4.06 18.36 -14.06
N ASP A 176 5.28 17.94 -13.79
CA ASP A 176 5.67 17.05 -12.67
C ASP A 176 5.07 15.63 -12.66
N SER A 177 4.14 15.29 -13.58
CA SER A 177 3.54 13.94 -13.64
C SER A 177 4.22 12.99 -14.64
N ASN A 178 5.30 13.44 -15.28
CA ASN A 178 6.02 12.68 -16.31
C ASN A 178 7.23 11.90 -15.77
N GLY A 179 7.37 11.80 -14.46
CA GLY A 179 8.45 11.10 -13.80
C GLY A 179 8.08 10.58 -12.41
N GLY A 180 8.97 9.79 -11.87
CA GLY A 180 8.88 9.25 -10.52
C GLY A 180 10.25 8.93 -9.97
N ILE A 181 10.29 8.53 -8.71
CA ILE A 181 11.50 8.09 -8.00
C ILE A 181 11.39 6.61 -7.65
N MET A 182 12.54 5.99 -7.49
CA MET A 182 12.70 4.67 -6.88
C MET A 182 13.28 4.87 -5.49
N ALA A 183 12.60 4.37 -4.47
CA ALA A 183 13.11 4.36 -3.11
C ALA A 183 13.86 3.05 -2.86
N THR A 184 15.09 3.14 -2.36
CA THR A 184 15.87 2.00 -1.85
C THR A 184 15.86 2.07 -0.34
N VAL A 185 15.58 0.95 0.31
CA VAL A 185 15.52 0.83 1.76
C VAL A 185 16.53 -0.23 2.19
N ASP A 186 17.53 0.20 2.95
CA ASP A 186 18.47 -0.70 3.59
C ASP A 186 17.99 -0.99 5.01
N ILE A 187 17.87 -2.27 5.34
CA ILE A 187 17.40 -2.74 6.66
C ILE A 187 18.59 -3.38 7.35
N ASN A 188 18.98 -2.83 8.51
CA ASN A 188 20.14 -3.28 9.31
C ASN A 188 19.69 -3.78 10.68
#